data_28f6d4c45860b159836fb9dcf368cc98
#
_entry.id   28f6d4c45860b159836fb9dcf368cc98
#
_cell.length_a   1.000
_cell.length_b   1.000
_cell.length_c   1.000
_cell.angle_alpha   90.00
_cell.angle_beta   90.00
_cell.angle_gamma   90.00
#
_symmetry.space_group_name_H-M   'P 1'
#
loop_
_entity.id
_entity.type
_entity.pdbx_description
1 polymer ?
#
loop_
_entity_poly.entity_id
_entity_poly.type
_entity_poly.pdbx_seq_one_letter_code
_entity_poly.pdbx_strand_id
1 'polypeptide(L)'
;MLSFASISGGFVDDAQSLLFLRALEGLGFLLVVMPAPALIRRTVDASQLSGRMGWWGTYMPTGSALALLLGPWVIAGLNWSAWWWLLGVVAALAWLAVWLCVPDVQPPAAAHNAANDAWPKRLALTLKSPGPWLVALTFAVYSSQWLAVVGFLPTVYAELGLTAGVAGVLSACVALANVSGNIMSGRLLQRGWPAQRLLSIGFACMALGAIGAYAVWQGDGLPTSLRFACVVMFSAVGGLIPGTLFSCALRLAPSEGTVSTTVGYMQQLSALGQFAGPPLVAWVAASAGGWQWTWAVTATLSLAGALLAHLIGHALKKKEKHD
;
A
#
# COMPACT_ATOMS: atom_id res chain seq x y z
N MET A 1 -11.51 6.07 -17.48
CA MET A 1 -10.17 6.68 -17.49
C MET A 1 -9.09 5.63 -17.32
N LEU A 2 -9.02 4.91 -16.20
CA LEU A 2 -8.02 3.86 -15.93
C LEU A 2 -7.95 2.83 -17.07
N SER A 3 -9.07 2.19 -17.42
CA SER A 3 -9.14 1.20 -18.50
C SER A 3 -8.70 1.76 -19.87
N PHE A 4 -9.16 2.97 -20.21
CA PHE A 4 -8.77 3.63 -21.44
C PHE A 4 -7.26 3.88 -21.51
N ALA A 5 -6.66 4.43 -20.45
CA ALA A 5 -5.24 4.72 -20.41
C ALA A 5 -4.40 3.43 -20.48
N SER A 6 -4.85 2.35 -19.82
CA SER A 6 -4.18 1.05 -19.88
C SER A 6 -4.23 0.45 -21.29
N ILE A 7 -5.43 0.39 -21.92
CA ILE A 7 -5.57 -0.13 -23.28
C ILE A 7 -4.73 0.69 -24.26
N SER A 8 -4.79 2.03 -24.18
CA SER A 8 -4.01 2.91 -25.05
C SER A 8 -2.50 2.72 -24.87
N GLY A 9 -2.04 2.42 -23.63
CA GLY A 9 -0.64 2.15 -23.33
C GLY A 9 -0.08 0.94 -24.09
N GLY A 10 -0.90 -0.05 -24.41
CA GLY A 10 -0.49 -1.20 -25.19
C GLY A 10 -0.25 -0.93 -26.70
N PHE A 11 -0.59 0.27 -27.19
CA PHE A 11 -0.40 0.68 -28.59
C PHE A 11 0.71 1.71 -28.77
N VAL A 12 1.39 2.11 -27.70
CA VAL A 12 2.37 3.21 -27.73
C VAL A 12 3.78 2.63 -27.61
N ASP A 13 4.69 3.08 -28.46
CA ASP A 13 6.07 2.63 -28.53
C ASP A 13 7.07 3.67 -27.98
N ASP A 14 6.62 4.91 -27.70
CA ASP A 14 7.49 5.98 -27.20
C ASP A 14 7.33 6.22 -25.69
N ALA A 15 8.45 6.55 -25.03
CA ALA A 15 8.50 6.73 -23.58
C ALA A 15 7.64 7.91 -23.07
N GLN A 16 7.50 8.99 -23.86
CA GLN A 16 6.78 10.18 -23.40
C GLN A 16 5.27 9.94 -23.35
N SER A 17 4.71 9.34 -24.43
CA SER A 17 3.32 8.94 -24.47
C SER A 17 2.99 7.91 -23.40
N LEU A 18 3.90 6.95 -23.17
CA LEU A 18 3.77 5.95 -22.12
C LEU A 18 3.72 6.60 -20.74
N LEU A 19 4.61 7.53 -20.42
CA LEU A 19 4.61 8.26 -19.16
C LEU A 19 3.35 9.09 -18.96
N PHE A 20 2.84 9.73 -20.02
CA PHE A 20 1.58 10.46 -19.96
C PHE A 20 0.40 9.54 -19.63
N LEU A 21 0.31 8.39 -20.30
CA LEU A 21 -0.72 7.39 -20.00
C LEU A 21 -0.59 6.82 -18.58
N ARG A 22 0.63 6.63 -18.07
CA ARG A 22 0.87 6.28 -16.66
C ARG A 22 0.36 7.34 -15.71
N ALA A 23 0.53 8.62 -16.00
CA ALA A 23 -0.03 9.70 -15.20
C ALA A 23 -1.57 9.66 -15.20
N LEU A 24 -2.20 9.41 -16.34
CA LEU A 24 -3.67 9.24 -16.45
C LEU A 24 -4.16 8.02 -15.67
N GLU A 25 -3.44 6.91 -15.69
CA GLU A 25 -3.77 5.74 -14.86
C GLU A 25 -3.66 6.05 -13.38
N GLY A 26 -2.61 6.77 -12.97
CA GLY A 26 -2.45 7.22 -11.59
C GLY A 26 -3.62 8.08 -11.12
N LEU A 27 -4.08 9.03 -11.95
CA LEU A 27 -5.27 9.82 -11.68
C LEU A 27 -6.52 8.94 -11.57
N GLY A 28 -6.70 7.99 -12.52
CA GLY A 28 -7.82 7.04 -12.49
C GLY A 28 -7.82 6.18 -11.23
N PHE A 29 -6.66 5.72 -10.81
CA PHE A 29 -6.48 4.98 -9.56
C PHE A 29 -6.90 5.81 -8.34
N LEU A 30 -6.46 7.06 -8.23
CA LEU A 30 -6.84 7.94 -7.12
C LEU A 30 -8.35 8.19 -7.07
N LEU A 31 -9.01 8.38 -8.22
CA LEU A 31 -10.46 8.56 -8.30
C LEU A 31 -11.26 7.35 -7.79
N VAL A 32 -10.69 6.16 -7.84
CA VAL A 32 -11.30 4.93 -7.28
C VAL A 32 -10.97 4.77 -5.80
N VAL A 33 -9.70 4.94 -5.42
CA VAL A 33 -9.21 4.60 -4.09
C VAL A 33 -9.59 5.64 -3.03
N MET A 34 -9.60 6.93 -3.39
CA MET A 34 -9.89 8.01 -2.43
C MET A 34 -11.31 7.97 -1.85
N PRO A 35 -12.39 7.78 -2.64
CA PRO A 35 -13.76 7.78 -2.10
C PRO A 35 -14.13 6.46 -1.41
N ALA A 36 -13.47 5.35 -1.71
CA ALA A 36 -13.88 4.03 -1.27
C ALA A 36 -13.95 3.87 0.27
N PRO A 37 -12.97 4.32 1.09
CA PRO A 37 -13.08 4.26 2.54
C PRO A 37 -14.26 5.06 3.10
N ALA A 38 -14.57 6.22 2.50
CA ALA A 38 -15.71 7.03 2.92
C ALA A 38 -17.04 6.36 2.55
N LEU A 39 -17.11 5.70 1.40
CA LEU A 39 -18.28 4.91 0.98
C LEU A 39 -18.47 3.70 1.90
N ILE A 40 -17.42 2.94 2.19
CA ILE A 40 -17.47 1.79 3.12
C ILE A 40 -17.97 2.25 4.50
N ARG A 41 -17.46 3.38 5.02
CA ARG A 41 -17.92 3.93 6.31
C ARG A 41 -19.42 4.23 6.33
N ARG A 42 -20.00 4.62 5.20
CA ARG A 42 -21.45 4.94 5.09
C ARG A 42 -22.34 3.71 4.99
N THR A 43 -21.80 2.59 4.50
CA THR A 43 -22.57 1.39 4.18
C THR A 43 -22.43 0.28 5.23
N VAL A 44 -21.56 0.47 6.22
CA VAL A 44 -21.20 -0.57 7.20
C VAL A 44 -21.35 -0.05 8.61
N ASP A 45 -21.85 -0.91 9.52
CA ASP A 45 -21.93 -0.61 10.95
C ASP A 45 -20.55 -0.28 11.54
N ALA A 46 -20.53 0.63 12.52
CA ALA A 46 -19.30 1.08 13.18
C ALA A 46 -18.48 -0.08 13.78
N SER A 47 -19.16 -1.11 14.31
CA SER A 47 -18.55 -2.31 14.87
C SER A 47 -17.80 -3.16 13.84
N GLN A 48 -18.22 -3.14 12.58
CA GLN A 48 -17.60 -3.91 11.48
C GLN A 48 -16.59 -3.10 10.67
N LEU A 49 -16.55 -1.78 10.85
CA LEU A 49 -15.79 -0.86 10.00
C LEU A 49 -14.30 -1.22 9.91
N SER A 50 -13.64 -1.48 11.04
CA SER A 50 -12.22 -1.84 11.06
C SER A 50 -11.94 -3.15 10.31
N GLY A 51 -12.83 -4.13 10.40
CA GLY A 51 -12.72 -5.37 9.63
C GLY A 51 -12.83 -5.13 8.13
N ARG A 52 -13.78 -4.29 7.69
CA ARG A 52 -13.94 -3.93 6.27
C ARG A 52 -12.77 -3.10 5.75
N MET A 53 -12.19 -2.23 6.59
CA MET A 53 -10.96 -1.50 6.24
C MET A 53 -9.75 -2.45 6.10
N GLY A 54 -9.64 -3.48 6.92
CA GLY A 54 -8.63 -4.53 6.76
C GLY A 54 -8.76 -5.26 5.42
N TRP A 55 -9.96 -5.63 5.01
CA TRP A 55 -10.23 -6.19 3.68
C TRP A 55 -9.93 -5.20 2.56
N TRP A 56 -10.35 -3.95 2.70
CA TRP A 56 -9.99 -2.89 1.75
C TRP A 56 -8.48 -2.78 1.55
N GLY A 57 -7.70 -2.84 2.62
CA GLY A 57 -6.24 -2.77 2.56
C GLY A 57 -5.57 -3.86 1.73
N THR A 58 -6.29 -4.94 1.37
CA THR A 58 -5.73 -6.07 0.60
C THR A 58 -5.60 -5.79 -0.90
N TYR A 59 -6.21 -4.72 -1.43
CA TYR A 59 -6.23 -4.46 -2.87
C TYR A 59 -4.83 -4.37 -3.49
N MET A 60 -3.92 -3.65 -2.83
CA MET A 60 -2.56 -3.42 -3.33
C MET A 60 -1.71 -4.72 -3.33
N PRO A 61 -1.57 -5.45 -2.21
CA PRO A 61 -0.79 -6.68 -2.21
C PRO A 61 -1.40 -7.78 -3.09
N THR A 62 -2.72 -7.86 -3.20
CA THR A 62 -3.38 -8.81 -4.10
C THR A 62 -3.08 -8.49 -5.56
N GLY A 63 -3.23 -7.23 -5.96
CA GLY A 63 -2.90 -6.77 -7.31
C GLY A 63 -1.43 -7.00 -7.65
N SER A 64 -0.53 -6.68 -6.73
CA SER A 64 0.91 -6.91 -6.90
C SER A 64 1.24 -8.41 -7.05
N ALA A 65 0.63 -9.25 -6.23
CA ALA A 65 0.83 -10.71 -6.31
C ALA A 65 0.34 -11.28 -7.64
N LEU A 66 -0.85 -10.87 -8.10
CA LEU A 66 -1.36 -11.29 -9.41
C LEU A 66 -0.47 -10.81 -10.55
N ALA A 67 0.04 -9.59 -10.47
CA ALA A 67 0.96 -9.06 -11.48
C ALA A 67 2.28 -9.83 -11.51
N LEU A 68 2.87 -10.12 -10.36
CA LEU A 68 4.11 -10.90 -10.24
C LEU A 68 3.94 -12.37 -10.69
N LEU A 69 2.77 -12.94 -10.44
CA LEU A 69 2.46 -14.32 -10.82
C LEU A 69 2.15 -14.45 -12.31
N LEU A 70 1.28 -13.61 -12.85
CA LEU A 70 0.73 -13.74 -14.20
C LEU A 70 1.55 -12.99 -15.25
N GLY A 71 2.15 -11.85 -14.86
CA GLY A 71 2.87 -10.96 -15.77
C GLY A 71 3.97 -11.67 -16.57
N PRO A 72 4.89 -12.42 -15.95
CA PRO A 72 5.94 -13.13 -16.67
C PRO A 72 5.41 -14.11 -17.72
N TRP A 73 4.33 -14.82 -17.41
CA TRP A 73 3.72 -15.80 -18.32
C TRP A 73 3.04 -15.12 -19.52
N VAL A 74 2.29 -14.05 -19.28
CA VAL A 74 1.61 -13.31 -20.36
C VAL A 74 2.64 -12.63 -21.27
N ILE A 75 3.66 -12.01 -20.68
CA ILE A 75 4.71 -11.32 -21.46
C ILE A 75 5.54 -12.30 -22.28
N ALA A 76 5.89 -13.46 -21.72
CA ALA A 76 6.66 -14.48 -22.43
C ALA A 76 5.83 -15.19 -23.53
N GLY A 77 4.54 -15.42 -23.29
CA GLY A 77 3.68 -16.12 -24.25
C GLY A 77 3.09 -15.24 -25.34
N LEU A 78 2.91 -13.97 -25.08
CA LEU A 78 2.29 -13.00 -26.01
C LEU A 78 3.27 -11.81 -26.25
N ASN A 79 3.16 -10.78 -25.45
CA ASN A 79 4.05 -9.62 -25.41
C ASN A 79 3.65 -8.69 -24.25
N TRP A 80 4.43 -7.61 -24.06
CA TRP A 80 4.14 -6.59 -23.02
C TRP A 80 2.83 -5.81 -23.30
N SER A 81 2.48 -5.55 -24.57
CA SER A 81 1.24 -4.86 -24.95
C SER A 81 0.00 -5.66 -24.55
N ALA A 82 0.03 -6.99 -24.73
CA ALA A 82 -1.06 -7.87 -24.31
C ALA A 82 -1.30 -7.82 -22.79
N TRP A 83 -0.23 -7.66 -22.00
CA TRP A 83 -0.36 -7.45 -20.55
C TRP A 83 -1.14 -6.17 -20.24
N TRP A 84 -0.86 -5.08 -20.94
CA TRP A 84 -1.57 -3.81 -20.75
C TRP A 84 -3.03 -3.89 -21.17
N TRP A 85 -3.32 -4.52 -22.29
CA TRP A 85 -4.69 -4.74 -22.75
C TRP A 85 -5.48 -5.58 -21.75
N LEU A 86 -4.88 -6.64 -21.23
CA LEU A 86 -5.49 -7.49 -20.21
C LEU A 86 -5.87 -6.67 -18.96
N LEU A 87 -4.94 -5.84 -18.44
CA LEU A 87 -5.21 -4.98 -17.29
C LEU A 87 -6.31 -3.97 -17.59
N GLY A 88 -6.32 -3.39 -18.78
CA GLY A 88 -7.37 -2.47 -19.23
C GLY A 88 -8.75 -3.12 -19.31
N VAL A 89 -8.83 -4.35 -19.80
CA VAL A 89 -10.07 -5.14 -19.84
C VAL A 89 -10.55 -5.49 -18.43
N VAL A 90 -9.66 -5.93 -17.54
CA VAL A 90 -10.00 -6.19 -16.12
C VAL A 90 -10.56 -4.94 -15.45
N ALA A 91 -9.94 -3.77 -15.69
CA ALA A 91 -10.41 -2.50 -15.15
C ALA A 91 -11.80 -2.11 -15.72
N ALA A 92 -12.07 -2.39 -17.01
CA ALA A 92 -13.38 -2.16 -17.64
C ALA A 92 -14.46 -3.08 -17.04
N LEU A 93 -14.15 -4.35 -16.86
CA LEU A 93 -15.07 -5.32 -16.24
C LEU A 93 -15.36 -4.95 -14.77
N ALA A 94 -14.35 -4.52 -14.02
CA ALA A 94 -14.53 -4.05 -12.65
C ALA A 94 -15.42 -2.79 -12.60
N TRP A 95 -15.23 -1.83 -13.52
CA TRP A 95 -16.11 -0.67 -13.66
C TRP A 95 -17.55 -1.08 -13.96
N LEU A 96 -17.74 -1.99 -14.91
CA LEU A 96 -19.07 -2.49 -15.28
C LEU A 96 -19.74 -3.18 -14.10
N ALA A 97 -19.00 -4.01 -13.34
CA ALA A 97 -19.52 -4.68 -12.16
C ALA A 97 -19.96 -3.68 -11.09
N VAL A 98 -19.17 -2.63 -10.83
CA VAL A 98 -19.55 -1.56 -9.89
C VAL A 98 -20.79 -0.84 -10.38
N TRP A 99 -20.87 -0.49 -11.67
CA TRP A 99 -22.01 0.21 -12.27
C TRP A 99 -23.32 -0.59 -12.19
N LEU A 100 -23.23 -1.91 -12.39
CA LEU A 100 -24.42 -2.79 -12.35
C LEU A 100 -24.83 -3.20 -10.94
N CYS A 101 -23.88 -3.36 -10.00
CA CYS A 101 -24.14 -3.99 -8.70
C CYS A 101 -24.20 -2.99 -7.53
N VAL A 102 -23.66 -1.78 -7.69
CA VAL A 102 -23.64 -0.79 -6.61
C VAL A 102 -24.80 0.20 -6.82
N PRO A 103 -25.81 0.21 -5.92
CA PRO A 103 -26.91 1.16 -6.03
C PRO A 103 -26.44 2.59 -5.80
N ASP A 104 -27.10 3.55 -6.44
CA ASP A 104 -26.87 4.98 -6.21
C ASP A 104 -27.22 5.33 -4.74
N VAL A 105 -26.19 5.54 -3.95
CA VAL A 105 -26.35 6.01 -2.57
C VAL A 105 -26.47 7.52 -2.58
N GLN A 106 -27.66 8.03 -2.37
CA GLN A 106 -27.87 9.48 -2.22
C GLN A 106 -27.07 9.97 -1.01
N PRO A 107 -26.31 11.07 -1.17
CA PRO A 107 -25.60 11.67 -0.02
C PRO A 107 -26.62 12.07 1.06
N PRO A 108 -26.39 11.79 2.34
CA PRO A 108 -27.23 12.31 3.40
C PRO A 108 -27.34 13.84 3.32
N ALA A 109 -28.47 14.43 3.70
CA ALA A 109 -28.69 15.87 3.68
C ALA A 109 -27.59 16.66 4.44
N ALA A 110 -27.00 16.09 5.49
CA ALA A 110 -25.84 16.63 6.19
C ALA A 110 -24.56 16.66 5.30
N ALA A 111 -24.43 15.77 4.33
CA ALA A 111 -23.32 15.80 3.37
C ALA A 111 -23.51 16.88 2.29
N HIS A 112 -24.76 17.28 2.03
CA HIS A 112 -25.08 18.43 1.16
C HIS A 112 -24.59 19.75 1.79
N ASN A 113 -24.71 19.90 3.09
CA ASN A 113 -24.19 21.07 3.81
C ASN A 113 -22.64 21.05 3.91
N ALA A 114 -22.04 19.87 4.03
CA ALA A 114 -20.59 19.73 3.98
C ALA A 114 -20.02 19.87 2.55
N ALA A 115 -20.83 19.65 1.50
CA ALA A 115 -20.48 19.93 0.11
C ALA A 115 -20.39 21.44 -0.21
N ASN A 116 -21.04 22.28 0.60
CA ASN A 116 -20.93 23.75 0.52
C ASN A 116 -19.59 24.29 1.03
N ASP A 117 -18.80 23.49 1.78
CA ASP A 117 -17.41 23.86 2.06
C ASP A 117 -16.58 23.63 0.81
N ALA A 118 -16.12 24.73 0.21
CA ALA A 118 -15.27 24.71 -0.96
C ALA A 118 -14.08 23.74 -0.75
N TRP A 119 -13.76 22.90 -1.75
CA TRP A 119 -12.68 21.94 -1.65
C TRP A 119 -11.34 22.49 -1.12
N PRO A 120 -10.95 23.78 -1.40
CA PRO A 120 -9.73 24.35 -0.84
C PRO A 120 -9.76 24.46 0.70
N LYS A 121 -10.93 24.72 1.30
CA LYS A 121 -11.06 24.77 2.76
C LYS A 121 -10.85 23.39 3.39
N ARG A 122 -11.42 22.33 2.79
CA ARG A 122 -11.21 20.94 3.25
C ARG A 122 -9.75 20.52 3.14
N LEU A 123 -9.10 20.86 2.02
CA LEU A 123 -7.67 20.61 1.83
C LEU A 123 -6.83 21.37 2.87
N ALA A 124 -7.09 22.68 3.05
CA ALA A 124 -6.39 23.49 4.04
C ALA A 124 -6.57 22.94 5.46
N LEU A 125 -7.78 22.50 5.84
CA LEU A 125 -8.05 21.90 7.13
C LEU A 125 -7.27 20.58 7.32
N THR A 126 -7.23 19.73 6.29
CA THR A 126 -6.45 18.48 6.29
C THR A 126 -4.96 18.76 6.46
N LEU A 127 -4.40 19.71 5.70
CA LEU A 127 -2.97 20.05 5.75
C LEU A 127 -2.55 20.74 7.04
N LYS A 128 -3.45 21.50 7.69
CA LYS A 128 -3.18 22.16 8.97
C LYS A 128 -3.30 21.22 10.18
N SER A 129 -3.91 20.05 10.01
CA SER A 129 -4.19 19.12 11.10
C SER A 129 -3.09 18.07 11.23
N PRO A 130 -2.58 17.75 12.45
CA PRO A 130 -1.49 16.80 12.63
C PRO A 130 -1.89 15.35 12.34
N GLY A 131 -3.15 14.97 12.57
CA GLY A 131 -3.64 13.60 12.36
C GLY A 131 -3.41 13.08 10.95
N PRO A 132 -3.85 13.77 9.89
CA PRO A 132 -3.58 13.40 8.51
C PRO A 132 -2.09 13.25 8.17
N TRP A 133 -1.22 14.12 8.68
CA TRP A 133 0.23 14.02 8.50
C TRP A 133 0.81 12.76 9.11
N LEU A 134 0.40 12.43 10.34
CA LEU A 134 0.89 11.23 11.02
C LEU A 134 0.54 9.96 10.24
N VAL A 135 -0.71 9.82 9.78
CA VAL A 135 -1.13 8.65 8.97
C VAL A 135 -0.41 8.63 7.63
N ALA A 136 -0.29 9.77 6.96
CA ALA A 136 0.31 9.88 5.64
C ALA A 136 1.82 9.57 5.67
N LEU A 137 2.57 10.14 6.60
CA LEU A 137 4.01 9.85 6.78
C LEU A 137 4.26 8.40 7.17
N THR A 138 3.44 7.84 8.07
CA THR A 138 3.55 6.43 8.46
C THR A 138 3.33 5.51 7.26
N PHE A 139 2.35 5.85 6.41
CA PHE A 139 2.09 5.06 5.20
C PHE A 139 3.19 5.23 4.15
N ALA A 140 3.77 6.41 3.99
CA ALA A 140 4.92 6.64 3.12
C ALA A 140 6.12 5.78 3.53
N VAL A 141 6.45 5.78 4.82
CA VAL A 141 7.54 4.97 5.39
C VAL A 141 7.31 3.48 5.20
N TYR A 142 6.07 3.00 5.40
CA TYR A 142 5.72 1.60 5.14
C TYR A 142 5.85 1.25 3.66
N SER A 143 5.19 2.02 2.79
CA SER A 143 5.07 1.69 1.36
C SER A 143 6.40 1.78 0.62
N SER A 144 7.29 2.71 1.02
CA SER A 144 8.62 2.84 0.43
C SER A 144 9.44 1.56 0.61
N GLN A 145 9.51 1.02 1.83
CA GLN A 145 10.29 -0.18 2.12
C GLN A 145 9.61 -1.46 1.62
N TRP A 146 8.26 -1.55 1.70
CA TRP A 146 7.54 -2.71 1.20
C TRP A 146 7.71 -2.88 -0.31
N LEU A 147 7.52 -1.80 -1.08
CA LEU A 147 7.67 -1.85 -2.53
C LEU A 147 9.13 -2.09 -2.94
N ALA A 148 10.10 -1.49 -2.24
CA ALA A 148 11.51 -1.72 -2.54
C ALA A 148 11.89 -3.19 -2.31
N VAL A 149 11.50 -3.79 -1.19
CA VAL A 149 11.79 -5.20 -0.91
C VAL A 149 11.07 -6.11 -1.90
N VAL A 150 9.74 -6.01 -1.99
CA VAL A 150 8.94 -6.93 -2.83
C VAL A 150 9.23 -6.73 -4.32
N GLY A 151 9.43 -5.48 -4.76
CA GLY A 151 9.70 -5.14 -6.15
C GLY A 151 11.05 -5.66 -6.66
N PHE A 152 12.07 -5.73 -5.80
CA PHE A 152 13.38 -6.27 -6.19
C PHE A 152 13.55 -7.77 -5.95
N LEU A 153 12.58 -8.46 -5.33
CA LEU A 153 12.68 -9.92 -5.14
C LEU A 153 12.94 -10.69 -6.45
N PRO A 154 12.26 -10.40 -7.58
CA PRO A 154 12.57 -11.11 -8.83
C PRO A 154 14.02 -10.92 -9.26
N THR A 155 14.60 -9.72 -9.09
CA THR A 155 16.01 -9.45 -9.40
C THR A 155 16.95 -10.23 -8.46
N VAL A 156 16.69 -10.18 -7.16
CA VAL A 156 17.47 -10.91 -6.15
C VAL A 156 17.43 -12.41 -6.41
N TYR A 157 16.28 -12.95 -6.79
CA TYR A 157 16.14 -14.37 -7.11
C TYR A 157 16.81 -14.75 -8.44
N ALA A 158 16.80 -13.84 -9.42
CA ALA A 158 17.53 -14.05 -10.67
C ALA A 158 19.05 -14.10 -10.46
N GLU A 159 19.61 -13.25 -9.58
CA GLU A 159 21.02 -13.31 -9.18
C GLU A 159 21.37 -14.61 -8.45
N LEU A 160 20.42 -15.26 -7.79
CA LEU A 160 20.57 -16.61 -7.21
C LEU A 160 20.39 -17.74 -8.23
N GLY A 161 20.23 -17.41 -9.53
CA GLY A 161 20.10 -18.38 -10.63
C GLY A 161 18.70 -18.99 -10.78
N LEU A 162 17.67 -18.43 -10.13
CA LEU A 162 16.29 -18.91 -10.28
C LEU A 162 15.69 -18.43 -11.61
N THR A 163 14.86 -19.28 -12.23
CA THR A 163 14.12 -18.90 -13.45
C THR A 163 13.10 -17.83 -13.17
N ALA A 164 12.75 -17.02 -14.17
CA ALA A 164 11.78 -15.93 -14.04
C ALA A 164 10.41 -16.41 -13.50
N GLY A 165 9.96 -17.62 -13.91
CA GLY A 165 8.72 -18.20 -13.40
C GLY A 165 8.78 -18.51 -11.91
N VAL A 166 9.87 -19.15 -11.43
CA VAL A 166 10.06 -19.44 -10.00
C VAL A 166 10.19 -18.17 -9.19
N ALA A 167 10.99 -17.21 -9.66
CA ALA A 167 11.15 -15.89 -9.03
C ALA A 167 9.80 -15.16 -8.91
N GLY A 168 8.98 -15.21 -9.97
CA GLY A 168 7.63 -14.64 -9.97
C GLY A 168 6.72 -15.29 -8.94
N VAL A 169 6.67 -16.62 -8.86
CA VAL A 169 5.86 -17.36 -7.88
C VAL A 169 6.29 -17.02 -6.44
N LEU A 170 7.60 -17.07 -6.14
CA LEU A 170 8.10 -16.76 -4.80
C LEU A 170 7.79 -15.32 -4.40
N SER A 171 7.97 -14.37 -5.32
CA SER A 171 7.64 -12.95 -5.08
C SER A 171 6.14 -12.73 -4.89
N ALA A 172 5.30 -13.44 -5.67
CA ALA A 172 3.85 -13.42 -5.50
C ALA A 172 3.42 -13.97 -4.13
N CYS A 173 4.04 -15.06 -3.66
CA CYS A 173 3.78 -15.60 -2.32
C CYS A 173 4.08 -14.57 -1.23
N VAL A 174 5.20 -13.85 -1.35
CA VAL A 174 5.55 -12.77 -0.40
C VAL A 174 4.52 -11.63 -0.45
N ALA A 175 4.10 -11.22 -1.63
CA ALA A 175 3.07 -10.18 -1.78
C ALA A 175 1.71 -10.63 -1.22
N LEU A 176 1.29 -11.87 -1.49
CA LEU A 176 0.04 -12.46 -0.94
C LEU A 176 0.09 -12.59 0.58
N ALA A 177 1.24 -12.90 1.16
CA ALA A 177 1.38 -12.97 2.62
C ALA A 177 0.97 -11.66 3.31
N ASN A 178 1.15 -10.51 2.67
CA ASN A 178 0.72 -9.20 3.17
C ASN A 178 -0.81 -9.11 3.37
N VAL A 179 -1.58 -9.79 2.54
CA VAL A 179 -3.05 -9.85 2.65
C VAL A 179 -3.48 -10.35 4.03
N SER A 180 -2.78 -11.36 4.56
CA SER A 180 -3.10 -11.94 5.88
C SER A 180 -2.98 -10.89 7.00
N GLY A 181 -1.94 -10.06 6.97
CA GLY A 181 -1.74 -8.97 7.92
C GLY A 181 -2.82 -7.88 7.81
N ASN A 182 -3.19 -7.49 6.58
CA ASN A 182 -4.25 -6.52 6.37
C ASN A 182 -5.58 -6.99 6.97
N ILE A 183 -5.98 -8.23 6.70
CA ILE A 183 -7.21 -8.80 7.26
C ILE A 183 -7.12 -8.94 8.78
N MET A 184 -5.97 -9.40 9.28
CA MET A 184 -5.76 -9.58 10.71
C MET A 184 -5.80 -8.25 11.45
N SER A 185 -5.26 -7.16 10.88
CA SER A 185 -5.31 -5.82 11.49
C SER A 185 -6.75 -5.38 11.78
N GLY A 186 -7.65 -5.55 10.81
CA GLY A 186 -9.06 -5.23 10.98
C GLY A 186 -9.73 -6.04 12.09
N ARG A 187 -9.45 -7.35 12.13
CA ARG A 187 -9.98 -8.24 13.17
C ARG A 187 -9.44 -7.92 14.57
N LEU A 188 -8.16 -7.60 14.67
CA LEU A 188 -7.55 -7.23 15.96
C LEU A 188 -8.06 -5.87 16.45
N LEU A 189 -8.24 -4.90 15.57
CA LEU A 189 -8.85 -3.61 15.91
C LEU A 189 -10.30 -3.80 16.41
N GLN A 190 -11.09 -4.67 15.76
CA GLN A 190 -12.44 -5.01 16.23
C GLN A 190 -12.43 -5.67 17.61
N ARG A 191 -11.37 -6.42 17.96
CA ARG A 191 -11.17 -7.01 19.29
C ARG A 191 -10.61 -6.04 20.33
N GLY A 192 -10.51 -4.74 19.99
CA GLY A 192 -10.05 -3.70 20.89
C GLY A 192 -8.52 -3.56 21.01
N TRP A 193 -7.74 -4.20 20.14
CA TRP A 193 -6.30 -3.98 20.14
C TRP A 193 -5.97 -2.53 19.76
N PRO A 194 -5.09 -1.86 20.50
CA PRO A 194 -4.74 -0.47 20.17
C PRO A 194 -3.95 -0.39 18.87
N ALA A 195 -4.33 0.56 18.01
CA ALA A 195 -3.70 0.78 16.71
C ALA A 195 -2.18 0.96 16.83
N GLN A 196 -1.72 1.70 17.85
CA GLN A 196 -0.29 1.88 18.14
C GLN A 196 0.45 0.54 18.26
N ARG A 197 -0.11 -0.44 18.97
CA ARG A 197 0.51 -1.75 19.16
C ARG A 197 0.64 -2.52 17.85
N LEU A 198 -0.41 -2.49 17.02
CA LEU A 198 -0.40 -3.17 15.71
C LEU A 198 0.64 -2.57 14.76
N LEU A 199 0.71 -1.24 14.70
CA LEU A 199 1.71 -0.54 13.91
C LEU A 199 3.14 -0.85 14.38
N SER A 200 3.38 -0.83 15.72
CA SER A 200 4.70 -1.12 16.28
C SER A 200 5.14 -2.57 16.02
N ILE A 201 4.23 -3.54 16.15
CA ILE A 201 4.50 -4.95 15.81
C ILE A 201 4.83 -5.06 14.30
N GLY A 202 4.05 -4.41 13.44
CA GLY A 202 4.28 -4.39 12.00
C GLY A 202 5.70 -3.91 11.66
N PHE A 203 6.09 -2.73 12.13
CA PHE A 203 7.41 -2.17 11.87
C PHE A 203 8.55 -2.97 12.51
N ALA A 204 8.38 -3.49 13.73
CA ALA A 204 9.39 -4.34 14.37
C ALA A 204 9.63 -5.63 13.56
N CYS A 205 8.57 -6.29 13.10
CA CYS A 205 8.69 -7.49 12.27
C CYS A 205 9.26 -7.18 10.87
N MET A 206 8.97 -6.00 10.31
CA MET A 206 9.61 -5.56 9.06
C MET A 206 11.12 -5.36 9.26
N ALA A 207 11.55 -4.72 10.33
CA ALA A 207 12.97 -4.56 10.63
C ALA A 207 13.67 -5.92 10.81
N LEU A 208 13.14 -6.79 11.68
CA LEU A 208 13.70 -8.11 11.96
C LEU A 208 13.70 -9.01 10.71
N GLY A 209 12.61 -8.99 9.94
CA GLY A 209 12.51 -9.75 8.70
C GLY A 209 13.53 -9.31 7.64
N ALA A 210 13.75 -8.00 7.51
CA ALA A 210 14.77 -7.49 6.60
C ALA A 210 16.19 -7.81 7.07
N ILE A 211 16.48 -7.70 8.38
CA ILE A 211 17.77 -8.10 8.96
C ILE A 211 18.01 -9.59 8.65
N GLY A 212 17.06 -10.47 8.95
CA GLY A 212 17.22 -11.91 8.68
C GLY A 212 17.35 -12.24 7.20
N ALA A 213 16.70 -11.49 6.32
CA ALA A 213 16.76 -11.75 4.88
C ALA A 213 18.06 -11.28 4.21
N TYR A 214 18.58 -10.12 4.62
CA TYR A 214 19.65 -9.42 3.89
C TYR A 214 20.96 -9.30 4.66
N ALA A 215 20.96 -9.32 6.01
CA ALA A 215 22.19 -9.18 6.76
C ALA A 215 23.15 -10.35 6.52
N VAL A 216 24.42 -9.99 6.33
CA VAL A 216 25.54 -10.94 6.18
C VAL A 216 26.53 -10.63 7.27
N TRP A 217 26.97 -11.66 8.02
CA TRP A 217 27.95 -11.54 9.07
C TRP A 217 29.17 -12.39 8.73
N GLN A 218 30.35 -11.80 8.69
CA GLN A 218 31.61 -12.47 8.34
C GLN A 218 31.61 -13.24 7.00
N GLY A 219 30.82 -12.73 6.03
CA GLY A 219 30.64 -13.37 4.72
C GLY A 219 29.49 -14.36 4.62
N ASP A 220 28.91 -14.78 5.77
CA ASP A 220 27.79 -15.72 5.79
C ASP A 220 26.47 -15.05 6.15
N GLY A 221 25.42 -15.43 5.47
CA GLY A 221 24.05 -15.05 5.80
C GLY A 221 23.22 -16.27 6.20
N LEU A 222 21.97 -16.06 6.58
CA LEU A 222 21.05 -17.17 6.84
C LEU A 222 20.88 -18.05 5.59
N PRO A 223 20.60 -19.36 5.76
CA PRO A 223 20.23 -20.24 4.67
C PRO A 223 19.07 -19.67 3.82
N THR A 224 19.08 -19.92 2.51
CA THR A 224 18.12 -19.32 1.57
C THR A 224 16.66 -19.54 1.97
N SER A 225 16.32 -20.71 2.51
CA SER A 225 14.97 -21.00 3.02
C SER A 225 14.57 -20.11 4.21
N LEU A 226 15.49 -19.83 5.12
CA LEU A 226 15.25 -18.93 6.25
C LEU A 226 15.17 -17.49 5.80
N ARG A 227 16.01 -17.06 4.85
CA ARG A 227 15.90 -15.72 4.24
C ARG A 227 14.52 -15.52 3.60
N PHE A 228 14.03 -16.52 2.85
CA PHE A 228 12.68 -16.49 2.28
C PHE A 228 11.61 -16.38 3.38
N ALA A 229 11.69 -17.20 4.44
CA ALA A 229 10.76 -17.12 5.57
C ALA A 229 10.79 -15.73 6.24
N CYS A 230 11.95 -15.10 6.38
CA CYS A 230 12.11 -13.75 6.89
C CYS A 230 11.42 -12.69 6.00
N VAL A 231 11.53 -12.82 4.67
CA VAL A 231 10.82 -11.91 3.73
C VAL A 231 9.32 -12.15 3.78
N VAL A 232 8.86 -13.39 3.89
CA VAL A 232 7.43 -13.71 4.08
C VAL A 232 6.92 -13.08 5.38
N MET A 233 7.67 -13.19 6.50
CA MET A 233 7.32 -12.57 7.77
C MET A 233 7.29 -11.03 7.66
N PHE A 234 8.30 -10.43 7.01
CA PHE A 234 8.37 -8.99 6.71
C PHE A 234 7.08 -8.51 6.04
N SER A 235 6.61 -9.24 5.02
CA SER A 235 5.42 -8.87 4.27
C SER A 235 4.13 -9.19 5.02
N ALA A 236 4.01 -10.40 5.59
CA ALA A 236 2.81 -10.86 6.28
C ALA A 236 2.45 -9.99 7.49
N VAL A 237 3.41 -9.79 8.38
CA VAL A 237 3.18 -8.99 9.59
C VAL A 237 3.23 -7.49 9.27
N GLY A 238 4.03 -7.06 8.31
CA GLY A 238 4.01 -5.71 7.75
C GLY A 238 2.63 -5.30 7.24
N GLY A 239 1.83 -6.23 6.74
CA GLY A 239 0.45 -6.02 6.33
C GLY A 239 -0.49 -5.52 7.43
N LEU A 240 -0.14 -5.66 8.72
CA LEU A 240 -0.89 -5.02 9.81
C LEU A 240 -0.93 -3.50 9.67
N ILE A 241 0.09 -2.89 9.06
CA ILE A 241 0.27 -1.45 8.99
C ILE A 241 -0.79 -0.79 8.10
N PRO A 242 -0.95 -1.12 6.80
CA PRO A 242 -1.91 -0.42 5.93
C PRO A 242 -3.35 -0.59 6.40
N GLY A 243 -3.78 -1.78 6.80
CA GLY A 243 -5.14 -1.99 7.30
C GLY A 243 -5.43 -1.19 8.58
N THR A 244 -4.45 -1.07 9.49
CA THR A 244 -4.56 -0.22 10.67
C THR A 244 -4.60 1.26 10.30
N LEU A 245 -3.77 1.71 9.36
CA LEU A 245 -3.70 3.12 8.94
C LEU A 245 -4.98 3.59 8.24
N PHE A 246 -5.61 2.75 7.40
CA PHE A 246 -6.92 3.08 6.84
C PHE A 246 -7.98 3.31 7.93
N SER A 247 -7.98 2.49 8.97
CA SER A 247 -8.86 2.69 10.13
C SER A 247 -8.51 3.96 10.93
N CYS A 248 -7.22 4.26 11.11
CA CYS A 248 -6.75 5.48 11.76
C CYS A 248 -7.09 6.73 10.95
N ALA A 249 -7.03 6.68 9.62
CA ALA A 249 -7.36 7.80 8.74
C ALA A 249 -8.81 8.26 8.94
N LEU A 250 -9.74 7.32 9.13
CA LEU A 250 -11.15 7.62 9.44
C LEU A 250 -11.32 8.32 10.79
N ARG A 251 -10.52 7.94 11.79
CA ARG A 251 -10.59 8.48 13.16
C ARG A 251 -9.83 9.78 13.31
N LEU A 252 -8.71 9.97 12.62
CA LEU A 252 -7.83 11.15 12.71
C LEU A 252 -8.13 12.22 11.66
N ALA A 253 -9.09 12.00 10.76
CA ALA A 253 -9.61 13.05 9.90
C ALA A 253 -10.19 14.18 10.76
N PRO A 254 -9.91 15.46 10.42
CA PRO A 254 -10.39 16.61 11.19
C PRO A 254 -11.91 16.72 11.25
N SER A 255 -12.61 16.28 10.21
CA SER A 255 -14.07 16.24 10.14
C SER A 255 -14.53 15.10 9.22
N GLU A 256 -15.81 14.76 9.28
CA GLU A 256 -16.39 13.75 8.37
C GLU A 256 -16.23 14.12 6.89
N GLY A 257 -16.37 15.41 6.55
CA GLY A 257 -16.17 15.93 5.21
C GLY A 257 -14.73 15.85 4.70
N THR A 258 -13.74 15.66 5.58
CA THR A 258 -12.30 15.60 5.23
C THR A 258 -11.74 14.18 5.18
N VAL A 259 -12.56 13.14 5.40
CA VAL A 259 -12.09 11.73 5.37
C VAL A 259 -11.47 11.39 4.01
N SER A 260 -12.16 11.68 2.91
CA SER A 260 -11.62 11.41 1.56
C SER A 260 -10.36 12.21 1.27
N THR A 261 -10.28 13.47 1.73
CA THR A 261 -9.08 14.30 1.58
C THR A 261 -7.92 13.74 2.39
N THR A 262 -8.18 13.26 3.62
CA THR A 262 -7.18 12.61 4.48
C THR A 262 -6.64 11.32 3.84
N VAL A 263 -7.52 10.48 3.31
CA VAL A 263 -7.12 9.25 2.60
C VAL A 263 -6.35 9.59 1.32
N GLY A 264 -6.79 10.59 0.56
CA GLY A 264 -6.09 11.05 -0.62
C GLY A 264 -4.68 11.55 -0.31
N TYR A 265 -4.53 12.31 0.78
CA TYR A 265 -3.23 12.79 1.24
C TYR A 265 -2.33 11.64 1.70
N MET A 266 -2.89 10.67 2.42
CA MET A 266 -2.20 9.43 2.82
C MET A 266 -1.70 8.66 1.58
N GLN A 267 -2.52 8.51 0.55
CA GLN A 267 -2.14 7.85 -0.70
C GLN A 267 -1.08 8.62 -1.48
N GLN A 268 -1.16 9.95 -1.49
CA GLN A 268 -0.17 10.79 -2.16
C GLN A 268 1.23 10.64 -1.54
N LEU A 269 1.32 10.68 -0.20
CA LEU A 269 2.61 10.47 0.46
C LEU A 269 3.10 9.02 0.33
N SER A 270 2.19 8.04 0.33
CA SER A 270 2.51 6.65 0.02
C SER A 270 3.12 6.52 -1.38
N ALA A 271 2.54 7.18 -2.38
CA ALA A 271 3.07 7.17 -3.74
C ALA A 271 4.47 7.81 -3.84
N LEU A 272 4.71 8.90 -3.09
CA LEU A 272 6.06 9.49 -2.97
C LEU A 272 7.04 8.52 -2.32
N GLY A 273 6.62 7.80 -1.27
CA GLY A 273 7.43 6.76 -0.64
C GLY A 273 7.77 5.62 -1.60
N GLN A 274 6.78 5.15 -2.37
CA GLN A 274 6.96 4.12 -3.39
C GLN A 274 7.88 4.59 -4.54
N PHE A 275 7.84 5.86 -4.88
CA PHE A 275 8.72 6.45 -5.88
C PHE A 275 10.17 6.57 -5.38
N ALA A 276 10.38 6.97 -4.12
CA ALA A 276 11.70 7.20 -3.55
C ALA A 276 12.36 5.92 -2.98
N GLY A 277 11.58 4.99 -2.45
CA GLY A 277 12.07 3.80 -1.77
C GLY A 277 12.93 2.88 -2.65
N PRO A 278 12.42 2.38 -3.79
CA PRO A 278 13.20 1.50 -4.65
C PRO A 278 14.50 2.12 -5.16
N PRO A 279 14.56 3.37 -5.67
CA PRO A 279 15.81 4.00 -6.04
C PRO A 279 16.81 4.12 -4.88
N LEU A 280 16.35 4.42 -3.67
CA LEU A 280 17.20 4.50 -2.49
C LEU A 280 17.85 3.13 -2.19
N VAL A 281 17.05 2.07 -2.17
CA VAL A 281 17.56 0.70 -1.93
C VAL A 281 18.49 0.26 -3.05
N ALA A 282 18.15 0.53 -4.30
CA ALA A 282 19.00 0.21 -5.45
C ALA A 282 20.34 0.97 -5.41
N TRP A 283 20.32 2.25 -5.04
CA TRP A 283 21.51 3.05 -4.87
C TRP A 283 22.44 2.50 -3.77
N VAL A 284 21.87 2.13 -2.62
CA VAL A 284 22.62 1.49 -1.51
C VAL A 284 23.20 0.15 -1.98
N ALA A 285 22.42 -0.68 -2.67
CA ALA A 285 22.88 -1.97 -3.18
C ALA A 285 24.03 -1.79 -4.18
N ALA A 286 23.91 -0.85 -5.11
CA ALA A 286 24.97 -0.55 -6.10
C ALA A 286 26.24 0.00 -5.42
N SER A 287 26.10 0.87 -4.41
CA SER A 287 27.23 1.47 -3.69
C SER A 287 27.96 0.46 -2.78
N ALA A 288 27.22 -0.53 -2.26
CA ALA A 288 27.75 -1.56 -1.34
C ALA A 288 28.18 -2.85 -2.05
N GLY A 289 27.97 -2.94 -3.35
CA GLY A 289 28.31 -4.13 -4.15
C GLY A 289 27.36 -5.31 -3.93
N GLY A 290 26.09 -5.06 -3.60
CA GLY A 290 25.04 -6.08 -3.43
C GLY A 290 23.94 -5.68 -2.45
N TRP A 291 22.96 -6.58 -2.29
CA TRP A 291 21.74 -6.35 -1.52
C TRP A 291 21.90 -6.45 0.01
N GLN A 292 23.07 -6.80 0.50
CA GLN A 292 23.34 -7.07 1.93
C GLN A 292 23.02 -5.90 2.87
N TRP A 293 22.98 -4.67 2.36
CA TRP A 293 22.67 -3.47 3.16
C TRP A 293 21.21 -3.01 3.09
N THR A 294 20.37 -3.72 2.33
CA THR A 294 18.93 -3.43 2.24
C THR A 294 18.27 -3.40 3.63
N TRP A 295 18.72 -4.26 4.56
CA TRP A 295 18.23 -4.27 5.94
C TRP A 295 18.45 -2.94 6.67
N ALA A 296 19.55 -2.26 6.42
CA ALA A 296 19.85 -1.00 7.10
C ALA A 296 18.86 0.11 6.71
N VAL A 297 18.54 0.20 5.42
CA VAL A 297 17.52 1.14 4.91
C VAL A 297 16.16 0.81 5.53
N THR A 298 15.74 -0.46 5.46
CA THR A 298 14.43 -0.87 5.98
C THR A 298 14.34 -0.77 7.50
N ALA A 299 15.40 -1.09 8.25
CA ALA A 299 15.43 -0.94 9.70
C ALA A 299 15.33 0.54 10.11
N THR A 300 16.04 1.44 9.43
CA THR A 300 15.95 2.89 9.66
C THR A 300 14.54 3.40 9.42
N LEU A 301 13.93 3.03 8.30
CA LEU A 301 12.54 3.37 7.99
C LEU A 301 11.57 2.76 9.01
N SER A 302 11.80 1.53 9.46
CA SER A 302 10.96 0.88 10.48
C SER A 302 11.06 1.56 11.84
N LEU A 303 12.24 2.06 12.23
CA LEU A 303 12.39 2.87 13.44
C LEU A 303 11.61 4.18 13.34
N ALA A 304 11.71 4.88 12.22
CA ALA A 304 10.89 6.07 11.96
C ALA A 304 9.38 5.75 12.02
N GLY A 305 8.97 4.62 11.44
CA GLY A 305 7.60 4.13 11.48
C GLY A 305 7.12 3.82 12.90
N ALA A 306 7.95 3.22 13.75
CA ALA A 306 7.63 2.93 15.15
C ALA A 306 7.46 4.23 15.97
N LEU A 307 8.28 5.25 15.72
CA LEU A 307 8.11 6.57 16.34
C LEU A 307 6.79 7.22 15.92
N LEU A 308 6.47 7.18 14.63
CA LEU A 308 5.18 7.68 14.11
C LEU A 308 3.99 6.91 14.70
N ALA A 309 4.11 5.59 14.87
CA ALA A 309 3.09 4.76 15.52
C ALA A 309 2.81 5.21 16.96
N HIS A 310 3.85 5.57 17.70
CA HIS A 310 3.72 6.12 19.04
C HIS A 310 2.96 7.45 19.04
N LEU A 311 3.30 8.37 18.12
CA LEU A 311 2.61 9.65 17.97
C LEU A 311 1.13 9.46 17.57
N ILE A 312 0.82 8.51 16.68
CA ILE A 312 -0.56 8.13 16.34
C ILE A 312 -1.32 7.67 17.58
N GLY A 313 -0.68 6.82 18.42
CA GLY A 313 -1.29 6.36 19.68
C GLY A 313 -1.66 7.53 20.61
N HIS A 314 -0.77 8.51 20.75
CA HIS A 314 -1.04 9.71 21.54
C HIS A 314 -2.16 10.58 20.95
N ALA A 315 -2.17 10.76 19.62
CA ALA A 315 -3.21 11.54 18.95
C ALA A 315 -4.61 10.91 19.10
N LEU A 316 -4.71 9.59 19.00
CA LEU A 316 -5.96 8.86 19.20
C LEU A 316 -6.48 9.00 20.63
N LYS A 317 -5.62 8.80 21.64
CA LYS A 317 -5.99 8.97 23.06
C LYS A 317 -6.42 10.40 23.40
N LYS A 318 -5.79 11.41 22.79
CA LYS A 318 -6.17 12.80 22.99
C LYS A 318 -7.58 13.08 22.43
N LYS A 319 -7.89 12.52 21.25
CA LYS A 319 -9.21 12.67 20.64
C LYS A 319 -10.30 11.99 21.48
N GLU A 320 -10.07 10.76 21.98
CA GLU A 320 -11.01 10.04 22.84
C GLU A 320 -11.34 10.74 24.19
N LYS A 321 -10.52 11.69 24.61
CA LYS A 321 -10.78 12.50 25.82
C LYS A 321 -11.58 13.77 25.55
N HIS A 322 -11.73 14.15 24.28
CA HIS A 322 -12.44 15.38 23.90
C HIS A 322 -13.80 15.10 23.21
N ASP A 323 -14.02 13.87 22.77
CA ASP A 323 -15.30 13.35 22.30
C ASP A 323 -16.09 12.74 23.49
#